data_a78bb518096c8bde12c37da098894bd8
#
_entry.id   a78bb518096c8bde12c37da098894bd8
#
_cell.length_a   1.000
_cell.length_b   1.000
_cell.length_c   1.000
_cell.angle_alpha   90.00
_cell.angle_beta   90.00
_cell.angle_gamma   90.00
#
_symmetry.space_group_name_H-M   'P 1'
#
loop_
_entity.id
_entity.type
_entity.pdbx_description
1 polymer ?
#
loop_
_entity_poly.entity_id
_entity_poly.type
_entity_poly.pdbx_seq_one_letter_code
_entity_poly.pdbx_strand_id
1 'polypeptide(L)'
;HTRSTHFARFYETPHEVLANHFLFTRSLKAWLAPLKKAVVDDEGHLRLDYWPGNEAMKGSRVAVSPSPRALFGRDGITVQPLDGQFDLVRGVVVEGTLKIQTDGKGPDRCGLYIEETTEQGTAVMVGIDGKSQLGTLKLGDAISFEPEEFVDAGTTPDREHTFRLLTRQYMLEFYVDDRLIQCYSIPERSTGRIGLVIQGGPALIENLKAWEMTFPTAKKQPDQGIK
;
A
#
# COMPACT_ATOMS: atom_id res chain seq x y z
N HIS A 1 -4.20 -9.85 -10.96
CA HIS A 1 -3.82 -8.81 -11.94
C HIS A 1 -4.27 -7.46 -11.40
N THR A 2 -3.33 -6.56 -11.21
CA THR A 2 -3.64 -5.17 -10.89
C THR A 2 -3.90 -4.41 -12.19
N ARG A 3 -5.01 -3.71 -12.31
CA ARG A 3 -5.42 -3.02 -13.55
C ARG A 3 -4.47 -1.90 -13.98
N SER A 4 -3.69 -1.37 -13.04
CA SER A 4 -2.82 -0.22 -13.27
C SER A 4 -1.40 -0.57 -13.67
N THR A 5 -1.03 -1.85 -13.70
CA THR A 5 0.33 -2.29 -14.03
C THR A 5 0.47 -2.63 -15.50
N HIS A 6 1.48 -2.05 -16.15
CA HIS A 6 1.78 -2.28 -17.55
C HIS A 6 3.27 -2.51 -17.78
N PHE A 7 3.60 -3.31 -18.79
CA PHE A 7 4.98 -3.49 -19.28
C PHE A 7 5.99 -3.84 -18.19
N ALA A 8 5.81 -4.99 -17.55
CA ALA A 8 6.82 -5.51 -16.61
C ALA A 8 8.15 -5.76 -17.32
N ARG A 9 9.24 -5.37 -16.65
CA ARG A 9 10.60 -5.68 -17.04
C ARG A 9 11.26 -6.49 -15.96
N PHE A 10 12.01 -7.51 -16.36
CA PHE A 10 12.75 -8.39 -15.46
C PHE A 10 14.25 -8.14 -15.61
N TYR A 11 14.94 -8.16 -14.49
CA TYR A 11 16.38 -7.96 -14.39
C TYR A 11 16.96 -9.12 -13.60
N GLU A 12 17.76 -9.92 -14.25
CA GLU A 12 18.47 -11.00 -13.61
C GLU A 12 19.70 -10.46 -12.87
N THR A 13 19.85 -10.88 -11.64
CA THR A 13 21.04 -10.63 -10.80
C THR A 13 21.66 -11.97 -10.41
N PRO A 14 22.88 -12.00 -9.87
CA PRO A 14 23.48 -13.26 -9.42
C PRO A 14 22.67 -14.02 -8.34
N HIS A 15 21.75 -13.34 -7.66
CA HIS A 15 21.08 -13.90 -6.49
C HIS A 15 19.55 -13.95 -6.62
N GLU A 16 18.97 -13.15 -7.50
CA GLU A 16 17.52 -12.99 -7.60
C GLU A 16 17.11 -12.39 -8.95
N VAL A 17 15.85 -12.55 -9.28
CA VAL A 17 15.24 -11.84 -10.40
C VAL A 17 14.44 -10.68 -9.85
N LEU A 18 14.75 -9.47 -10.31
CA LEU A 18 14.02 -8.27 -9.97
C LEU A 18 13.06 -7.91 -11.11
N ALA A 19 11.96 -7.30 -10.74
CA ALA A 19 10.96 -6.82 -11.68
C ALA A 19 10.56 -5.38 -11.35
N ASN A 20 10.33 -4.59 -12.37
CA ASN A 20 9.54 -3.36 -12.23
C ASN A 20 8.48 -3.30 -13.34
N HIS A 21 7.57 -2.36 -13.19
CA HIS A 21 6.50 -2.14 -14.15
C HIS A 21 6.20 -0.65 -14.23
N PHE A 22 5.53 -0.26 -15.29
CA PHE A 22 4.96 1.07 -15.40
C PHE A 22 3.58 1.10 -14.75
N LEU A 23 3.32 2.22 -14.08
CA LEU A 23 2.00 2.62 -13.63
C LEU A 23 1.52 3.75 -14.55
N PHE A 24 0.36 3.61 -15.14
CA PHE A 24 -0.23 4.67 -15.94
C PHE A 24 -1.28 5.42 -15.11
N THR A 25 -1.18 6.74 -15.13
CA THR A 25 -2.19 7.61 -14.56
C THR A 25 -3.38 7.74 -15.51
N ARG A 26 -4.50 8.24 -15.00
CA ARG A 26 -5.67 8.58 -15.82
C ARG A 26 -5.34 9.60 -16.93
N SER A 27 -4.32 10.42 -16.74
CA SER A 27 -3.81 11.38 -17.73
C SER A 27 -2.71 10.81 -18.64
N LEU A 28 -2.55 9.49 -18.69
CA LEU A 28 -1.57 8.74 -19.51
C LEU A 28 -0.09 9.07 -19.19
N LYS A 29 0.20 9.67 -18.04
CA LYS A 29 1.58 9.80 -17.57
C LYS A 29 2.04 8.43 -17.05
N ALA A 30 3.23 8.02 -17.51
CA ALA A 30 3.84 6.78 -17.07
C ALA A 30 4.79 7.04 -15.89
N TRP A 31 4.67 6.23 -14.86
CA TRP A 31 5.54 6.21 -13.69
C TRP A 31 6.23 4.86 -13.60
N LEU A 32 7.50 4.88 -13.26
CA LEU A 32 8.23 3.66 -12.99
C LEU A 32 8.06 3.31 -11.51
N ALA A 33 7.47 2.15 -11.28
CA ALA A 33 7.29 1.64 -9.92
C ALA A 33 8.65 1.18 -9.32
N PRO A 34 8.78 1.11 -7.98
CA PRO A 34 9.94 0.52 -7.32
C PRO A 34 10.23 -0.90 -7.82
N LEU A 35 11.46 -1.35 -7.66
CA LEU A 35 11.83 -2.74 -7.95
C LEU A 35 11.15 -3.70 -6.97
N LYS A 36 10.77 -4.86 -7.45
CA LYS A 36 10.22 -6.00 -6.69
C LYS A 36 11.09 -7.22 -6.95
N LYS A 37 11.09 -8.14 -6.00
CA LYS A 37 11.63 -9.47 -6.20
C LYS A 37 10.57 -10.32 -6.89
N ALA A 38 10.93 -10.92 -8.02
CA ALA A 38 10.08 -11.89 -8.70
C ALA A 38 10.30 -13.26 -8.06
N VAL A 39 9.23 -13.89 -7.61
CA VAL A 39 9.25 -15.23 -6.98
C VAL A 39 8.19 -16.11 -7.61
N VAL A 40 8.39 -17.40 -7.58
CA VAL A 40 7.38 -18.38 -7.97
C VAL A 40 6.90 -19.07 -6.70
N ASP A 41 5.60 -19.04 -6.47
CA ASP A 41 4.99 -19.70 -5.30
C ASP A 41 4.91 -21.23 -5.50
N ASP A 42 4.49 -21.94 -4.45
CA ASP A 42 4.40 -23.40 -4.45
C ASP A 42 3.39 -23.94 -5.48
N GLU A 43 2.48 -23.09 -5.96
CA GLU A 43 1.49 -23.41 -7.00
C GLU A 43 2.02 -23.12 -8.41
N GLY A 44 3.23 -22.58 -8.53
CA GLY A 44 3.86 -22.21 -9.81
C GLY A 44 3.46 -20.84 -10.33
N HIS A 45 2.80 -20.00 -9.54
CA HIS A 45 2.42 -18.67 -9.96
C HIS A 45 3.56 -17.67 -9.72
N LEU A 46 3.77 -16.77 -10.68
CA LEU A 46 4.68 -15.65 -10.52
C LEU A 46 4.05 -14.62 -9.55
N ARG A 47 4.78 -14.31 -8.48
CA ARG A 47 4.47 -13.30 -7.48
C ARG A 47 5.54 -12.21 -7.48
N LEU A 48 5.17 -11.05 -6.98
CA LEU A 48 6.10 -9.94 -6.79
C LEU A 48 6.16 -9.62 -5.30
N ASP A 49 7.34 -9.79 -4.73
CA ASP A 49 7.58 -9.50 -3.32
C ASP A 49 8.34 -8.18 -3.17
N TYR A 50 8.23 -7.57 -2.00
CA TYR A 50 9.00 -6.38 -1.66
C TYR A 50 10.50 -6.70 -1.73
N TRP A 51 11.21 -5.90 -2.51
CA TRP A 51 12.66 -6.04 -2.60
C TRP A 51 13.33 -5.29 -1.46
N PRO A 52 14.16 -5.97 -0.61
CA PRO A 52 14.81 -5.31 0.52
C PRO A 52 15.70 -4.11 0.16
N GLY A 53 16.19 -4.02 -1.08
CA GLY A 53 16.91 -2.84 -1.57
C GLY A 53 16.08 -1.56 -1.56
N ASN A 54 14.77 -1.65 -1.51
CA ASN A 54 13.87 -0.50 -1.37
C ASN A 54 13.89 0.13 0.02
N GLU A 55 14.49 -0.52 1.03
CA GLU A 55 14.73 0.09 2.35
C GLU A 55 15.52 1.40 2.25
N ALA A 56 16.39 1.51 1.23
CA ALA A 56 17.13 2.74 0.95
C ALA A 56 16.24 3.93 0.56
N MET A 57 14.97 3.70 0.23
CA MET A 57 14.00 4.77 -0.02
C MET A 57 13.41 5.37 1.25
N LYS A 58 13.59 4.75 2.41
CA LYS A 58 13.14 5.29 3.68
C LYS A 58 14.08 6.41 4.13
N GLY A 59 13.59 7.64 4.09
CA GLY A 59 14.29 8.83 4.53
C GLY A 59 13.97 9.19 5.98
N SER A 60 13.58 10.43 6.21
CA SER A 60 13.22 10.94 7.53
C SER A 60 11.98 10.25 8.08
N ARG A 61 12.01 9.90 9.35
CA ARG A 61 10.86 9.30 10.03
C ARG A 61 9.78 10.35 10.25
N VAL A 62 8.56 10.01 9.89
CA VAL A 62 7.36 10.80 10.19
C VAL A 62 6.78 10.30 11.51
N ALA A 63 6.48 11.24 12.42
CA ALA A 63 5.80 10.87 13.65
C ALA A 63 4.36 10.43 13.32
N VAL A 64 4.03 9.22 13.71
CA VAL A 64 2.66 8.70 13.69
C VAL A 64 2.33 8.32 15.11
N SER A 65 1.13 8.61 15.57
CA SER A 65 0.72 8.23 16.93
C SER A 65 0.83 6.72 17.09
N PRO A 66 1.63 6.25 18.04
CA PRO A 66 1.63 4.86 18.40
C PRO A 66 0.37 4.62 19.24
N SER A 67 -0.69 4.19 18.63
CA SER A 67 -1.80 3.68 19.44
C SER A 67 -2.12 2.30 18.95
N PRO A 68 -1.78 1.27 19.74
CA PRO A 68 -2.45 0.01 19.58
C PRO A 68 -3.93 0.30 19.88
N ARG A 69 -4.75 0.31 18.86
CA ARG A 69 -6.17 0.45 19.06
C ARG A 69 -6.83 -0.73 18.42
N ALA A 70 -7.48 -1.53 19.24
CA ALA A 70 -8.54 -2.35 18.75
C ALA A 70 -9.60 -1.40 18.17
N LEU A 71 -9.65 -1.33 16.86
CA LEU A 71 -10.69 -0.59 16.18
C LEU A 71 -11.88 -1.52 16.01
N PHE A 72 -13.07 -1.01 16.23
CA PHE A 72 -14.30 -1.79 16.10
C PHE A 72 -15.15 -1.16 15.00
N GLY A 73 -15.27 -1.83 13.88
CA GLY A 73 -16.29 -1.52 12.90
C GLY A 73 -17.61 -2.11 13.42
N ARG A 74 -18.43 -1.33 14.13
CA ARG A 74 -19.78 -1.76 14.50
C ARG A 74 -20.69 -1.54 13.30
N ASP A 75 -21.19 -2.63 12.72
CA ASP A 75 -22.22 -2.63 11.65
C ASP A 75 -21.99 -1.67 10.48
N GLY A 76 -20.71 -1.34 10.17
CA GLY A 76 -20.38 -0.38 9.14
C GLY A 76 -18.87 -0.23 8.91
N ILE A 77 -18.49 0.93 8.42
CA ILE A 77 -17.09 1.29 8.18
C ILE A 77 -16.67 2.35 9.21
N THR A 78 -15.54 2.12 9.83
CA THR A 78 -14.89 3.07 10.74
C THR A 78 -13.57 3.52 10.14
N VAL A 79 -13.29 4.82 10.20
CA VAL A 79 -12.02 5.41 9.78
C VAL A 79 -11.35 6.13 10.93
N GLN A 80 -10.02 6.08 10.96
CA GLN A 80 -9.22 6.81 11.93
C GLN A 80 -8.01 7.42 11.21
N PRO A 81 -7.95 8.74 11.05
CA PRO A 81 -6.76 9.41 10.54
C PRO A 81 -5.53 9.12 11.43
N LEU A 82 -4.37 8.97 10.82
CA LEU A 82 -3.09 8.96 11.52
C LEU A 82 -2.69 10.40 11.85
N ASP A 83 -2.13 10.59 13.04
CA ASP A 83 -1.58 11.89 13.45
C ASP A 83 -0.24 12.09 12.72
N GLY A 84 -0.27 12.75 11.59
CA GLY A 84 0.91 13.02 10.79
C GLY A 84 0.57 13.86 9.56
N GLN A 85 1.51 14.69 9.15
CA GLN A 85 1.44 15.34 7.84
C GLN A 85 2.33 14.56 6.88
N PHE A 86 1.74 14.13 5.78
CA PHE A 86 2.41 13.32 4.78
C PHE A 86 2.60 14.12 3.49
N ASP A 87 3.86 14.30 3.08
CA ASP A 87 4.18 14.87 1.77
C ASP A 87 4.10 13.78 0.70
N LEU A 88 2.96 13.69 0.03
CA LEU A 88 2.73 12.67 -1.00
C LEU A 88 3.44 12.98 -2.32
N VAL A 89 3.98 14.18 -2.50
CA VAL A 89 4.85 14.49 -3.65
C VAL A 89 6.20 13.80 -3.48
N ARG A 90 6.79 13.91 -2.30
CA ARG A 90 8.00 13.15 -1.95
C ARG A 90 7.73 11.67 -1.89
N GLY A 91 6.59 11.31 -1.36
CA GLY A 91 6.16 9.96 -1.12
C GLY A 91 6.39 9.52 0.32
N VAL A 92 5.64 8.51 0.72
CA VAL A 92 5.59 7.99 2.07
C VAL A 92 5.61 6.47 2.05
N VAL A 93 6.34 5.89 2.99
CA VAL A 93 6.26 4.48 3.35
C VAL A 93 5.58 4.38 4.71
N VAL A 94 4.52 3.59 4.81
CA VAL A 94 3.86 3.28 6.09
C VAL A 94 3.92 1.76 6.29
N GLU A 95 4.38 1.35 7.45
CA GLU A 95 4.47 -0.07 7.84
C GLU A 95 3.80 -0.30 9.19
N GLY A 96 3.38 -1.54 9.39
CA GLY A 96 2.82 -1.99 10.64
C GLY A 96 2.44 -3.45 10.61
N THR A 97 1.70 -3.86 11.61
CA THR A 97 1.08 -5.18 11.67
C THR A 97 -0.44 -5.02 11.74
N LEU A 98 -1.16 -5.99 11.20
CA LEU A 98 -2.60 -6.07 11.29
C LEU A 98 -3.02 -7.49 11.67
N LYS A 99 -4.07 -7.57 12.46
CA LYS A 99 -4.73 -8.82 12.85
C LYS A 99 -6.23 -8.60 12.81
N ILE A 100 -6.92 -9.36 11.99
CA ILE A 100 -8.37 -9.29 11.86
C ILE A 100 -8.94 -10.37 12.76
N GLN A 101 -9.77 -9.95 13.70
CA GLN A 101 -10.52 -10.85 14.58
C GLN A 101 -11.92 -11.02 13.99
N THR A 102 -12.42 -12.24 13.97
CA THR A 102 -13.77 -12.48 13.47
C THR A 102 -14.74 -12.66 14.63
N ASP A 103 -15.89 -12.02 14.51
CA ASP A 103 -17.06 -12.34 15.35
C ASP A 103 -18.08 -13.23 14.61
N GLY A 104 -17.75 -13.61 13.37
CA GLY A 104 -18.55 -14.50 12.54
C GLY A 104 -19.79 -13.87 11.92
N LYS A 105 -19.97 -12.55 12.03
CA LYS A 105 -21.20 -11.86 11.58
C LYS A 105 -21.09 -11.16 10.22
N GLY A 106 -19.91 -11.05 9.64
CA GLY A 106 -19.77 -10.31 8.38
C GLY A 106 -18.40 -10.35 7.73
N PRO A 107 -18.24 -9.59 6.65
CA PRO A 107 -16.98 -9.46 5.94
C PRO A 107 -16.05 -8.54 6.74
N ASP A 108 -15.31 -9.13 7.67
CA ASP A 108 -14.36 -8.39 8.51
C ASP A 108 -13.13 -8.05 7.71
N ARG A 109 -12.82 -6.75 7.59
CA ARG A 109 -11.70 -6.20 6.80
C ARG A 109 -11.04 -5.06 7.53
N CYS A 110 -9.74 -4.91 7.33
CA CYS A 110 -9.03 -3.72 7.78
C CYS A 110 -7.91 -3.33 6.80
N GLY A 111 -7.46 -2.09 6.89
CA GLY A 111 -6.37 -1.59 6.07
C GLY A 111 -6.15 -0.10 6.23
N LEU A 112 -5.72 0.53 5.15
CA LEU A 112 -5.42 1.95 5.12
C LEU A 112 -6.23 2.68 4.06
N TYR A 113 -6.39 3.99 4.27
CA TYR A 113 -6.92 4.88 3.24
C TYR A 113 -6.04 6.12 3.09
N ILE A 114 -6.10 6.69 1.90
CA ILE A 114 -5.51 7.98 1.56
C ILE A 114 -6.67 8.93 1.27
N GLU A 115 -6.76 10.00 2.05
CA GLU A 115 -7.78 11.03 1.85
C GLU A 115 -7.49 11.82 0.58
N GLU A 116 -8.46 11.89 -0.30
CA GLU A 116 -8.39 12.65 -1.54
C GLU A 116 -8.98 14.06 -1.38
N THR A 117 -10.11 14.10 -0.74
CA THR A 117 -10.82 15.30 -0.32
C THR A 117 -11.41 15.03 1.06
N THR A 118 -12.02 16.03 1.68
CA THR A 118 -12.76 15.85 2.95
C THR A 118 -13.93 14.88 2.84
N GLU A 119 -14.37 14.57 1.62
CA GLU A 119 -15.53 13.72 1.34
C GLU A 119 -15.17 12.38 0.72
N GLN A 120 -13.94 12.22 0.25
CA GLN A 120 -13.53 11.04 -0.50
C GLN A 120 -12.05 10.68 -0.31
N GLY A 121 -11.76 9.38 -0.38
CA GLY A 121 -10.41 8.83 -0.41
C GLY A 121 -10.35 7.52 -1.20
N THR A 122 -9.14 7.00 -1.35
CA THR A 122 -8.87 5.65 -1.83
C THR A 122 -8.51 4.78 -0.64
N ALA A 123 -9.19 3.65 -0.48
CA ALA A 123 -8.89 2.67 0.56
C ALA A 123 -8.41 1.35 -0.02
N VAL A 124 -7.49 0.71 0.70
CA VAL A 124 -7.07 -0.67 0.49
C VAL A 124 -7.25 -1.45 1.79
N MET A 125 -8.03 -2.52 1.72
CA MET A 125 -8.34 -3.37 2.88
C MET A 125 -8.06 -4.83 2.55
N VAL A 126 -7.70 -5.60 3.56
CA VAL A 126 -7.62 -7.05 3.51
C VAL A 126 -8.64 -7.68 4.45
N GLY A 127 -9.17 -8.82 4.07
CA GLY A 127 -10.25 -9.49 4.78
C GLY A 127 -9.89 -10.87 5.31
N ILE A 128 -10.74 -11.37 6.20
CA ILE A 128 -10.66 -12.75 6.73
C ILE A 128 -10.88 -13.80 5.64
N ASP A 129 -11.48 -13.41 4.52
CA ASP A 129 -11.68 -14.26 3.34
C ASP A 129 -10.42 -14.42 2.48
N GLY A 130 -9.29 -13.93 2.97
CA GLY A 130 -8.01 -13.97 2.26
C GLY A 130 -7.91 -13.00 1.09
N LYS A 131 -8.87 -12.09 0.92
CA LYS A 131 -8.91 -11.17 -0.22
C LYS A 131 -8.61 -9.74 0.20
N SER A 132 -7.91 -9.04 -0.67
CA SER A 132 -7.78 -7.59 -0.63
C SER A 132 -8.85 -6.94 -1.50
N GLN A 133 -9.33 -5.81 -1.06
CA GLN A 133 -10.19 -4.90 -1.83
C GLN A 133 -9.54 -3.52 -1.88
N LEU A 134 -9.55 -2.94 -3.06
CA LEU A 134 -9.16 -1.54 -3.26
C LEU A 134 -10.33 -0.82 -3.94
N GLY A 135 -10.59 0.41 -3.54
CA GLY A 135 -11.70 1.19 -4.12
C GLY A 135 -11.87 2.55 -3.48
N THR A 136 -12.98 3.18 -3.83
CA THR A 136 -13.34 4.52 -3.37
C THR A 136 -13.98 4.45 -1.99
N LEU A 137 -13.43 5.23 -1.05
CA LEU A 137 -13.98 5.46 0.29
C LEU A 137 -14.67 6.83 0.33
N LYS A 138 -15.97 6.86 0.60
CA LYS A 138 -16.72 8.09 0.86
C LYS A 138 -16.65 8.43 2.34
N LEU A 139 -16.29 9.69 2.65
CA LEU A 139 -16.02 10.18 4.01
C LEU A 139 -17.07 11.18 4.54
N GLY A 140 -18.19 11.36 3.84
CA GLY A 140 -19.26 12.28 4.23
C GLY A 140 -20.04 11.85 5.48
N ASP A 141 -21.28 12.29 5.61
CA ASP A 141 -22.16 11.99 6.76
C ASP A 141 -22.36 10.50 7.01
N ALA A 142 -22.31 9.71 5.94
CA ALA A 142 -22.29 8.24 6.00
C ALA A 142 -21.03 7.74 5.30
N ILE A 143 -20.19 7.02 6.05
CA ILE A 143 -18.98 6.41 5.50
C ILE A 143 -19.40 5.16 4.72
N SER A 144 -18.95 5.08 3.46
CA SER A 144 -19.20 3.91 2.60
C SER A 144 -17.99 3.58 1.74
N PHE A 145 -17.90 2.34 1.29
CA PHE A 145 -16.81 1.86 0.45
C PHE A 145 -17.35 1.20 -0.81
N GLU A 146 -16.84 1.64 -1.95
CA GLU A 146 -17.16 1.09 -3.27
C GLU A 146 -15.91 0.36 -3.80
N PRO A 147 -15.87 -0.99 -3.72
CA PRO A 147 -14.71 -1.75 -4.18
C PRO A 147 -14.61 -1.72 -5.70
N GLU A 148 -13.39 -1.56 -6.20
CA GLU A 148 -13.07 -1.54 -7.64
C GLU A 148 -12.19 -2.73 -8.04
N GLU A 149 -11.28 -3.15 -7.16
CA GLU A 149 -10.36 -4.25 -7.42
C GLU A 149 -10.36 -5.27 -6.28
N PHE A 150 -10.22 -6.54 -6.66
CA PHE A 150 -10.13 -7.68 -5.73
C PHE A 150 -8.89 -8.50 -6.09
N VAL A 151 -8.07 -8.80 -5.10
CA VAL A 151 -6.86 -9.61 -5.25
C VAL A 151 -6.74 -10.59 -4.07
N ASP A 152 -6.26 -11.77 -4.34
CA ASP A 152 -5.93 -12.74 -3.29
C ASP A 152 -4.75 -12.25 -2.46
N ALA A 153 -4.97 -12.02 -1.18
CA ALA A 153 -3.98 -11.51 -0.23
C ALA A 153 -3.39 -12.61 0.66
N GLY A 154 -4.03 -13.76 0.71
CA GLY A 154 -3.61 -14.87 1.56
C GLY A 154 -3.72 -14.59 3.06
N THR A 155 -4.48 -13.57 3.46
CA THR A 155 -4.72 -13.26 4.87
C THR A 155 -5.64 -14.29 5.52
N THR A 156 -5.42 -14.57 6.80
CA THR A 156 -6.22 -15.51 7.59
C THR A 156 -6.68 -14.84 8.87
N PRO A 157 -7.86 -15.22 9.40
CA PRO A 157 -8.34 -14.67 10.66
C PRO A 157 -7.40 -15.03 11.83
N ASP A 158 -7.37 -14.17 12.84
CA ASP A 158 -6.61 -14.36 14.08
C ASP A 158 -5.08 -14.48 13.95
N ARG A 159 -4.55 -14.45 12.75
CA ARG A 159 -3.11 -14.35 12.49
C ARG A 159 -2.69 -12.88 12.34
N GLU A 160 -1.52 -12.57 12.89
CA GLU A 160 -0.86 -11.30 12.64
C GLU A 160 -0.18 -11.34 11.26
N HIS A 161 -0.40 -10.28 10.49
CA HIS A 161 0.20 -10.05 9.18
C HIS A 161 0.97 -8.73 9.20
N THR A 162 2.12 -8.69 8.59
CA THR A 162 2.81 -7.42 8.32
C THR A 162 2.19 -6.75 7.12
N PHE A 163 2.16 -5.42 7.11
CA PHE A 163 1.78 -4.66 5.93
C PHE A 163 2.76 -3.53 5.64
N ARG A 164 2.78 -3.13 4.37
CA ARG A 164 3.53 -1.97 3.89
C ARG A 164 2.74 -1.24 2.82
N LEU A 165 2.55 0.05 3.01
CA LEU A 165 1.99 0.96 2.01
C LEU A 165 3.11 1.86 1.49
N LEU A 166 3.33 1.85 0.17
CA LEU A 166 4.13 2.84 -0.53
C LEU A 166 3.20 3.72 -1.34
N THR A 167 3.27 5.01 -1.13
CA THR A 167 2.49 5.96 -1.92
C THR A 167 3.35 7.16 -2.30
N ARG A 168 3.27 7.58 -3.56
CA ARG A 168 3.96 8.75 -4.08
C ARG A 168 3.21 9.32 -5.26
N GLN A 169 2.77 10.57 -5.15
CA GLN A 169 2.00 11.24 -6.19
C GLN A 169 0.79 10.39 -6.65
N TYR A 170 0.91 9.72 -7.79
CA TYR A 170 -0.13 8.86 -8.36
C TYR A 170 -0.01 7.39 -7.96
N MET A 171 1.11 6.99 -7.37
CA MET A 171 1.39 5.59 -7.10
C MET A 171 0.88 5.18 -5.72
N LEU A 172 0.20 4.05 -5.67
CA LEU A 172 -0.09 3.31 -4.45
C LEU A 172 0.36 1.86 -4.67
N GLU A 173 1.20 1.34 -3.79
CA GLU A 173 1.53 -0.07 -3.68
C GLU A 173 1.26 -0.54 -2.27
N PHE A 174 0.57 -1.66 -2.14
CA PHE A 174 0.26 -2.26 -0.85
C PHE A 174 0.74 -3.70 -0.81
N TYR A 175 1.50 -4.01 0.23
CA TYR A 175 2.09 -5.31 0.48
C TYR A 175 1.53 -5.89 1.76
N VAL A 176 1.36 -7.21 1.77
CA VAL A 176 1.04 -8.01 2.97
C VAL A 176 2.03 -9.17 3.02
N ASP A 177 2.68 -9.36 4.17
CA ASP A 177 3.74 -10.36 4.37
C ASP A 177 4.78 -10.33 3.23
N ASP A 178 5.23 -9.10 2.90
CA ASP A 178 6.12 -8.74 1.80
C ASP A 178 5.58 -9.00 0.38
N ARG A 179 4.46 -9.65 0.18
CA ARG A 179 3.84 -9.86 -1.13
C ARG A 179 3.13 -8.61 -1.61
N LEU A 180 3.39 -8.19 -2.84
CA LEU A 180 2.62 -7.13 -3.50
C LEU A 180 1.18 -7.61 -3.75
N ILE A 181 0.23 -6.97 -3.07
CA ILE A 181 -1.19 -7.31 -3.18
C ILE A 181 -1.91 -6.34 -4.09
N GLN A 182 -1.66 -5.04 -3.94
CA GLN A 182 -2.29 -4.01 -4.74
C GLN A 182 -1.26 -3.04 -5.30
N CYS A 183 -1.42 -2.68 -6.57
CA CYS A 183 -0.72 -1.58 -7.20
C CYS A 183 -1.72 -0.77 -8.00
N TYR A 184 -1.89 0.50 -7.66
CA TYR A 184 -2.97 1.31 -8.19
C TYR A 184 -2.54 2.75 -8.47
N SER A 185 -3.22 3.39 -9.43
CA SER A 185 -3.03 4.80 -9.73
C SER A 185 -4.11 5.63 -9.05
N ILE A 186 -3.71 6.34 -8.02
CA ILE A 186 -4.58 7.30 -7.32
C ILE A 186 -4.50 8.69 -7.98
N PRO A 187 -5.44 9.60 -7.72
CA PRO A 187 -5.29 11.01 -8.09
C PRO A 187 -4.07 11.65 -7.42
N GLU A 188 -3.41 12.57 -8.13
CA GLU A 188 -2.24 13.28 -7.58
C GLU A 188 -2.60 14.09 -6.33
N ARG A 189 -1.71 14.01 -5.34
CA ARG A 189 -1.81 14.76 -4.09
C ARG A 189 -0.47 15.41 -3.78
N SER A 190 -0.51 16.61 -3.25
CA SER A 190 0.69 17.27 -2.69
C SER A 190 0.85 16.93 -1.21
N THR A 191 -0.25 17.01 -0.49
CA THR A 191 -0.34 16.64 0.93
C THR A 191 -1.60 15.82 1.12
N GLY A 192 -1.68 15.04 2.19
CA GLY A 192 -2.87 14.27 2.46
C GLY A 192 -2.86 13.66 3.84
N ARG A 193 -4.01 13.18 4.24
CA ARG A 193 -4.12 12.33 5.41
C ARG A 193 -4.06 10.88 4.95
N ILE A 194 -3.34 10.10 5.72
CA ILE A 194 -3.39 8.65 5.65
C ILE A 194 -4.08 8.20 6.93
N GLY A 195 -4.94 7.22 6.86
CA GLY A 195 -5.62 6.71 8.04
C GLY A 195 -5.88 5.22 7.95
N LEU A 196 -6.40 4.70 9.03
CA LEU A 196 -6.83 3.33 9.18
C LEU A 196 -8.31 3.23 8.80
N VAL A 197 -8.69 2.14 8.16
CA VAL A 197 -10.07 1.84 7.80
C VAL A 197 -10.40 0.41 8.20
N ILE A 198 -11.60 0.23 8.78
CA ILE A 198 -12.09 -1.06 9.23
C ILE A 198 -13.54 -1.20 8.83
N GLN A 199 -13.89 -2.38 8.36
CA GLN A 199 -15.25 -2.78 8.02
C GLN A 199 -15.61 -4.07 8.78
N GLY A 200 -16.74 -4.07 9.45
CA GLY A 200 -17.24 -5.23 10.18
C GLY A 200 -16.59 -5.41 11.56
N GLY A 201 -16.06 -6.57 11.86
CA GLY A 201 -15.56 -6.98 13.17
C GLY A 201 -14.31 -6.24 13.67
N PRO A 202 -13.83 -6.63 14.83
CA PRO A 202 -12.68 -5.98 15.44
C PRO A 202 -11.39 -6.29 14.67
N ALA A 203 -10.53 -5.29 14.55
CA ALA A 203 -9.18 -5.45 14.01
C ALA A 203 -8.17 -4.74 14.91
N LEU A 204 -6.99 -5.31 15.00
CA LEU A 204 -5.86 -4.74 15.69
C LEU A 204 -4.82 -4.31 14.66
N ILE A 205 -4.47 -3.03 14.68
CA ILE A 205 -3.41 -2.48 13.83
C ILE A 205 -2.38 -1.85 14.76
N GLU A 206 -1.15 -2.35 14.70
CA GLU A 206 -0.08 -2.02 15.64
C GLU A 206 1.25 -1.77 14.94
N ASN A 207 2.24 -1.39 15.74
CA ASN A 207 3.64 -1.22 15.30
C ASN A 207 3.80 -0.24 14.13
N LEU A 208 2.91 0.76 14.04
CA LEU A 208 2.91 1.74 12.97
C LEU A 208 4.21 2.54 12.92
N LYS A 209 4.78 2.61 11.75
CA LYS A 209 5.96 3.40 11.43
C LYS A 209 5.76 4.06 10.08
N ALA A 210 6.21 5.30 9.94
CA ALA A 210 6.15 6.00 8.67
C ALA A 210 7.46 6.73 8.37
N TRP A 211 7.77 6.86 7.09
CA TRP A 211 8.95 7.58 6.60
C TRP A 211 8.58 8.36 5.35
N GLU A 212 9.15 9.56 5.20
CA GLU A 212 9.21 10.21 3.90
C GLU A 212 10.10 9.38 2.97
N MET A 213 9.75 9.31 1.70
CA MET A 213 10.63 8.69 0.72
C MET A 213 11.81 9.60 0.38
N THR A 214 12.95 8.99 0.19
CA THR A 214 14.14 9.61 -0.38
C THR A 214 14.59 8.83 -1.60
N PHE A 215 15.11 9.54 -2.58
CA PHE A 215 15.64 8.90 -3.80
C PHE A 215 17.11 9.29 -3.93
N PRO A 216 18.00 8.32 -4.14
CA PRO A 216 19.39 8.64 -4.39
C PRO A 216 19.46 9.52 -5.64
N THR A 217 20.03 10.71 -5.50
CA THR A 217 20.36 11.53 -6.65
C THR A 217 21.39 10.78 -7.49
N ALA A 218 21.11 10.57 -8.76
CA ALA A 218 22.08 10.00 -9.69
C ALA A 218 23.37 10.81 -9.56
N LYS A 219 24.46 10.17 -9.14
CA LYS A 219 25.79 10.80 -9.24
C LYS A 219 25.97 11.14 -10.71
N LYS A 220 26.16 12.43 -11.03
CA LYS A 220 26.59 12.83 -12.38
C LYS A 220 27.80 11.95 -12.71
N GLN A 221 27.63 11.04 -13.66
CA GLN A 221 28.80 10.40 -14.24
C GLN A 221 29.72 11.52 -14.73
N PRO A 222 31.01 11.50 -14.39
CA PRO A 222 31.95 12.42 -14.99
C PRO A 222 31.83 12.26 -16.51
N ASP A 223 31.69 13.39 -17.17
CA ASP A 223 31.56 13.47 -18.63
C ASP A 223 32.69 12.64 -19.26
N GLN A 224 32.38 11.43 -19.70
CA GLN A 224 33.31 10.65 -20.47
C GLN A 224 33.33 11.31 -21.86
N GLY A 225 34.17 12.32 -21.97
CA GLY A 225 34.39 13.03 -23.25
C GLY A 225 34.56 11.99 -24.34
N ILE A 226 33.55 11.93 -25.21
CA ILE A 226 33.62 11.18 -26.46
C ILE A 226 34.74 11.84 -27.27
N LYS A 227 35.86 11.14 -27.37
CA LYS A 227 36.94 11.50 -28.32
C LYS A 227 36.61 10.96 -29.68
#